data_726a153c12ec1491234a7ae95e942446
#
_entry.id   726a153c12ec1491234a7ae95e942446
#
_cell.length_a   1.000
_cell.length_b   1.000
_cell.length_c   1.000
_cell.angle_alpha   90.00
_cell.angle_beta   90.00
_cell.angle_gamma   90.00
#
_symmetry.space_group_name_H-M   'P 1'
#
loop_
_entity.id
_entity.type
_entity.pdbx_description
1 polymer ?
#
loop_
_entity_poly.entity_id
_entity_poly.type
_entity_poly.pdbx_seq_one_letter_code
_entity_poly.pdbx_strand_id
1 'polypeptide(L)'
;RLRGIAREVDPSLDEGVYTQLRGPQYETPAEVRMVGAVGGDIVGMSTALEAIAARQAGMEVLGFSLITNLAAGISPTPLSHEEVIEAGKNAEERISRLLADVIGRIR
;
A
#
# COMPACT_ATOMS: atom_id res chain seq x y z
N ARG A 1 -14.81 4.65 9.84
CA ARG A 1 -15.21 5.94 9.26
C ARG A 1 -14.39 6.28 8.01
N LEU A 2 -13.07 6.49 8.10
CA LEU A 2 -12.22 6.92 6.97
C LEU A 2 -12.27 5.96 5.78
N ARG A 3 -12.25 4.65 6.03
CA ARG A 3 -12.38 3.61 5.01
C ARG A 3 -13.69 3.69 4.22
N GLY A 4 -14.80 4.01 4.91
CA GLY A 4 -16.10 4.23 4.26
C GLY A 4 -16.05 5.42 3.29
N ILE A 5 -15.49 6.54 3.75
CA ILE A 5 -15.30 7.74 2.90
C ILE A 5 -14.48 7.41 1.65
N ALA A 6 -13.37 6.69 1.80
CA ALA A 6 -12.52 6.32 0.67
C ALA A 6 -13.28 5.45 -0.36
N ARG A 7 -14.07 4.49 0.08
CA ARG A 7 -14.89 3.63 -0.81
C ARG A 7 -16.06 4.37 -1.47
N GLU A 8 -16.61 5.41 -0.83
CA GLU A 8 -17.59 6.28 -1.46
C GLU A 8 -16.99 7.12 -2.58
N VAL A 9 -15.71 7.52 -2.44
CA VAL A 9 -14.98 8.27 -3.47
C VAL A 9 -14.59 7.35 -4.63
N ASP A 10 -14.03 6.20 -4.32
CA ASP A 10 -13.61 5.20 -5.32
C ASP A 10 -14.06 3.79 -4.88
N PRO A 11 -15.21 3.31 -5.39
CA PRO A 11 -15.72 1.98 -5.07
C PRO A 11 -14.84 0.82 -5.54
N SER A 12 -13.85 1.07 -6.40
CA SER A 12 -12.92 0.05 -6.89
C SER A 12 -11.76 -0.23 -5.93
N LEU A 13 -11.66 0.53 -4.83
CA LEU A 13 -10.64 0.31 -3.81
C LEU A 13 -10.85 -1.04 -3.13
N ASP A 14 -9.81 -1.84 -3.14
CA ASP A 14 -9.73 -3.07 -2.37
C ASP A 14 -9.02 -2.83 -1.04
N GLU A 15 -9.03 -3.81 -0.16
CA GLU A 15 -8.40 -3.77 1.15
C GLU A 15 -7.47 -4.96 1.33
N GLY A 16 -6.39 -4.73 2.05
CA GLY A 16 -5.42 -5.78 2.36
C GLY A 16 -4.65 -5.47 3.63
N VAL A 17 -4.02 -6.50 4.14
CA VAL A 17 -3.09 -6.42 5.28
C VAL A 17 -1.72 -6.03 4.77
N TYR A 18 -1.27 -4.84 5.14
CA TYR A 18 0.06 -4.33 4.80
C TYR A 18 1.09 -4.88 5.77
N THR A 19 2.16 -5.46 5.23
CA THR A 19 3.30 -5.96 5.98
C THR A 19 4.53 -5.12 5.66
N GLN A 20 5.09 -4.48 6.66
CA GLN A 20 6.34 -3.75 6.53
C GLN A 20 7.52 -4.68 6.74
N LEU A 21 8.40 -4.77 5.75
CA LEU A 21 9.73 -5.36 5.87
C LEU A 21 10.79 -4.25 5.87
N ARG A 22 12.00 -4.61 6.27
CA ARG A 22 13.07 -3.64 6.51
C ARG A 22 13.53 -2.93 5.24
N GLY A 23 13.63 -3.64 4.12
CA GLY A 23 14.39 -3.14 2.96
C GLY A 23 15.89 -3.04 3.26
N PRO A 24 16.68 -2.35 2.40
CA PRO A 24 16.27 -1.61 1.20
C PRO A 24 16.10 -2.48 -0.06
N GLN A 25 16.40 -3.77 0.00
CA GLN A 25 16.22 -4.70 -1.12
C GLN A 25 14.76 -5.17 -1.22
N TYR A 26 14.36 -5.59 -2.41
CA TYR A 26 13.13 -6.33 -2.59
C TYR A 26 13.18 -7.69 -1.90
N GLU A 27 12.01 -8.22 -1.59
CA GLU A 27 11.84 -9.47 -0.89
C GLU A 27 12.31 -10.65 -1.73
N THR A 28 12.87 -11.64 -1.05
CA THR A 28 13.08 -12.97 -1.65
C THR A 28 11.76 -13.73 -1.77
N PRO A 29 11.66 -14.74 -2.66
CA PRO A 29 10.46 -15.58 -2.71
C PRO A 29 10.11 -16.27 -1.37
N ALA A 30 11.11 -16.54 -0.53
CA ALA A 30 10.89 -17.10 0.80
C ALA A 30 10.23 -16.08 1.76
N GLU A 31 10.68 -14.83 1.73
CA GLU A 31 10.07 -13.74 2.50
C GLU A 31 8.64 -13.45 2.04
N VAL A 32 8.37 -13.48 0.74
CA VAL A 32 7.01 -13.34 0.20
C VAL A 32 6.09 -14.46 0.71
N ARG A 33 6.55 -15.72 0.71
CA ARG A 33 5.78 -16.83 1.28
C ARG A 33 5.56 -16.66 2.78
N MET A 34 6.55 -16.18 3.51
CA MET A 34 6.44 -15.89 4.95
C MET A 34 5.36 -14.84 5.21
N VAL A 35 5.36 -13.74 4.47
CA VAL A 35 4.33 -12.68 4.58
C VAL A 35 2.94 -13.25 4.34
N GLY A 36 2.74 -14.03 3.30
CA GLY A 36 1.45 -14.69 3.03
C GLY A 36 1.04 -15.66 4.14
N ALA A 37 2.00 -16.42 4.70
CA ALA A 37 1.73 -17.37 5.78
C ALA A 37 1.27 -16.69 7.09
N VAL A 38 1.71 -15.46 7.36
CA VAL A 38 1.25 -14.67 8.53
C VAL A 38 0.03 -13.79 8.23
N GLY A 39 -0.55 -13.91 7.03
CA GLY A 39 -1.79 -13.21 6.64
C GLY A 39 -1.57 -11.83 6.03
N GLY A 40 -0.38 -11.54 5.54
CA GLY A 40 -0.12 -10.31 4.78
C GLY A 40 -0.55 -10.45 3.32
N ASP A 41 -1.15 -9.40 2.79
CA ASP A 41 -1.59 -9.29 1.39
C ASP A 41 -0.70 -8.37 0.57
N ILE A 42 -0.11 -7.38 1.22
CA ILE A 42 0.71 -6.34 0.63
C ILE A 42 2.03 -6.27 1.40
N VAL A 43 3.13 -6.06 0.69
CA VAL A 43 4.44 -5.90 1.29
C VAL A 43 5.10 -4.60 0.83
N GLY A 44 5.81 -3.97 1.73
CA GLY A 44 6.57 -2.75 1.46
C GLY A 44 7.51 -2.39 2.61
N MET A 45 8.14 -1.23 2.52
CA MET A 45 9.23 -0.81 3.42
C MET A 45 8.87 0.38 4.30
N SER A 46 7.58 0.74 4.37
CA SER A 46 7.09 1.94 5.06
C SER A 46 5.77 1.67 5.79
N THR A 47 5.14 2.72 6.28
CA THR A 47 3.73 2.77 6.66
C THR A 47 3.39 2.18 8.02
N ALA A 48 3.84 0.97 8.38
CA ALA A 48 3.39 0.31 9.61
C ALA A 48 3.91 1.03 10.87
N LEU A 49 5.17 1.46 10.88
CA LEU A 49 5.73 2.17 12.04
C LEU A 49 5.10 3.55 12.22
N GLU A 50 4.87 4.27 11.14
CA GLU A 50 4.18 5.57 11.15
C GLU A 50 2.72 5.42 11.60
N ALA A 51 2.04 4.36 11.16
CA ALA A 51 0.68 4.07 11.59
C ALA A 51 0.60 3.75 13.09
N ILE A 52 1.57 3.00 13.63
CA ILE A 52 1.67 2.70 15.06
C ILE A 52 1.86 3.99 15.86
N ALA A 53 2.80 4.84 15.43
CA ALA A 53 3.08 6.11 16.11
C ALA A 53 1.87 7.06 16.06
N ALA A 54 1.21 7.19 14.93
CA ALA A 54 0.01 8.00 14.78
C ALA A 54 -1.14 7.49 15.65
N ARG A 55 -1.36 6.18 15.71
CA ARG A 55 -2.38 5.58 16.59
C ARG A 55 -2.06 5.78 18.07
N GLN A 56 -0.78 5.69 18.45
CA GLN A 56 -0.34 6.00 19.82
C GLN A 56 -0.63 7.45 20.19
N ALA A 57 -0.51 8.38 19.24
CA ALA A 57 -0.85 9.80 19.41
C ALA A 57 -2.37 10.10 19.34
N GLY A 58 -3.23 9.08 19.24
CA GLY A 58 -4.68 9.22 19.20
C GLY A 58 -5.25 9.61 17.83
N MET A 59 -4.45 9.60 16.77
CA MET A 59 -4.91 9.95 15.43
C MET A 59 -5.72 8.82 14.79
N GLU A 60 -6.70 9.18 13.95
CA GLU A 60 -7.26 8.25 12.99
C GLU A 60 -6.29 8.09 11.81
N VAL A 61 -6.11 6.86 11.34
CA VAL A 61 -5.18 6.55 10.24
C VAL A 61 -5.92 5.88 9.10
N LEU A 62 -5.67 6.34 7.90
CA LEU A 62 -6.06 5.70 6.64
C LEU A 62 -4.81 5.60 5.77
N GLY A 63 -4.44 4.39 5.37
CA GLY A 63 -3.33 4.14 4.46
C GLY A 63 -3.84 3.78 3.07
N PHE A 64 -3.18 4.29 2.05
CA PHE A 64 -3.33 3.86 0.67
C PHE A 64 -2.02 3.26 0.18
N SER A 65 -2.11 2.12 -0.48
CA SER A 65 -0.97 1.47 -1.13
C SER A 65 -1.23 1.35 -2.62
N LEU A 66 -0.30 1.87 -3.42
CA LEU A 66 -0.28 1.59 -4.85
C LEU A 66 0.41 0.25 -5.06
N ILE A 67 -0.30 -0.70 -5.65
CA ILE A 67 0.27 -1.97 -6.04
C ILE A 67 0.97 -1.77 -7.39
N THR A 68 2.29 -1.82 -7.37
CA THR A 68 3.13 -1.54 -8.54
C THR A 68 3.49 -2.80 -9.31
N ASN A 69 3.50 -3.93 -8.64
CA ASN A 69 3.95 -5.21 -9.18
C ASN A 69 3.48 -6.39 -8.31
N LEU A 70 3.52 -7.57 -8.88
CA LEU A 70 3.47 -8.81 -8.11
C LEU A 70 4.85 -9.09 -7.51
N ALA A 71 4.86 -9.61 -6.28
CA ALA A 71 6.10 -9.86 -5.55
C ALA A 71 6.93 -11.00 -6.15
N ALA A 72 8.20 -11.08 -5.76
CA ALA A 72 9.13 -12.11 -6.20
C ALA A 72 8.60 -13.52 -5.91
N GLY A 73 8.70 -14.40 -6.91
CA GLY A 73 8.17 -15.77 -6.85
C GLY A 73 6.67 -15.88 -7.19
N ILE A 74 5.95 -14.75 -7.30
CA ILE A 74 4.58 -14.65 -7.83
C ILE A 74 4.63 -14.02 -9.22
N SER A 75 5.45 -12.98 -9.40
CA SER A 75 5.68 -12.36 -10.70
C SER A 75 6.32 -13.37 -11.67
N PRO A 76 5.83 -13.46 -12.91
CA PRO A 76 6.45 -14.29 -13.94
C PRO A 76 7.79 -13.71 -14.44
N THR A 77 8.06 -12.45 -14.18
CA THR A 77 9.28 -11.75 -14.60
C THR A 77 10.03 -11.20 -13.39
N PRO A 78 11.36 -11.02 -13.47
CA PRO A 78 12.13 -10.34 -12.43
C PRO A 78 11.58 -8.92 -12.16
N LEU A 79 11.60 -8.51 -10.91
CA LEU A 79 11.20 -7.15 -10.52
C LEU A 79 12.25 -6.14 -10.97
N SER A 80 11.80 -4.97 -11.41
CA SER A 80 12.65 -3.83 -11.72
C SER A 80 12.18 -2.56 -11.02
N HIS A 81 13.13 -1.72 -10.63
CA HIS A 81 12.81 -0.44 -10.02
C HIS A 81 12.14 0.53 -11.02
N GLU A 82 12.47 0.41 -12.29
CA GLU A 82 11.88 1.18 -13.38
C GLU A 82 10.38 0.93 -13.51
N GLU A 83 9.93 -0.32 -13.38
CA GLU A 83 8.49 -0.66 -13.40
C GLU A 83 7.74 -0.02 -12.24
N VAL A 84 8.36 0.05 -11.07
CA VAL A 84 7.77 0.71 -9.89
C VAL A 84 7.59 2.21 -10.15
N ILE A 85 8.60 2.87 -10.72
CA ILE A 85 8.54 4.29 -11.08
C ILE A 85 7.47 4.55 -12.13
N GLU A 86 7.40 3.71 -13.16
CA GLU A 86 6.41 3.84 -14.23
C GLU A 86 4.98 3.65 -13.70
N ALA A 87 4.74 2.64 -12.87
CA ALA A 87 3.46 2.44 -12.22
C ALA A 87 3.05 3.64 -11.38
N GLY A 88 4.00 4.25 -10.66
CA GLY A 88 3.78 5.48 -9.89
C GLY A 88 3.33 6.64 -10.78
N LYS A 89 4.03 6.90 -11.88
CA LYS A 89 3.68 7.96 -12.84
C LYS A 89 2.30 7.74 -13.47
N ASN A 90 1.99 6.51 -13.86
CA ASN A 90 0.71 6.17 -14.49
C ASN A 90 -0.48 6.31 -13.52
N ALA A 91 -0.25 6.17 -12.22
CA ALA A 91 -1.29 6.27 -11.19
C ALA A 91 -1.40 7.68 -10.57
N GLU A 92 -0.49 8.60 -10.89
CA GLU A 92 -0.36 9.90 -10.22
C GLU A 92 -1.66 10.71 -10.22
N GLU A 93 -2.31 10.84 -11.37
CA GLU A 93 -3.53 11.62 -11.50
C GLU A 93 -4.68 11.00 -10.69
N ARG A 94 -4.85 9.68 -10.74
CA ARG A 94 -5.89 8.96 -10.00
C ARG A 94 -5.68 9.09 -8.50
N ILE A 95 -4.45 8.90 -8.02
CA ILE A 95 -4.12 8.98 -6.60
C ILE A 95 -4.31 10.41 -6.09
N SER A 96 -3.87 11.41 -6.85
CA SER A 96 -4.01 12.82 -6.48
C SER A 96 -5.47 13.22 -6.32
N ARG A 97 -6.33 12.81 -7.25
CA ARG A 97 -7.78 13.05 -7.15
C ARG A 97 -8.39 12.32 -5.96
N LEU A 98 -8.07 11.04 -5.79
CA LEU A 98 -8.56 10.23 -4.67
C LEU A 98 -8.24 10.89 -3.33
N LEU A 99 -6.99 11.30 -3.12
CA LEU A 99 -6.55 11.95 -1.89
C LEU A 99 -7.26 13.30 -1.67
N ALA A 100 -7.35 14.13 -2.70
CA ALA A 100 -8.03 15.42 -2.61
C ALA A 100 -9.51 15.26 -2.21
N ASP A 101 -10.21 14.33 -2.85
CA ASP A 101 -11.62 14.07 -2.60
C ASP A 101 -11.88 13.46 -1.22
N VAL A 102 -11.03 12.53 -0.78
CA VAL A 102 -11.11 11.93 0.56
C VAL A 102 -10.84 12.99 1.63
N ILE A 103 -9.79 13.79 1.49
CA ILE A 103 -9.45 14.87 2.43
C ILE A 103 -10.59 15.89 2.52
N GLY A 104 -11.18 16.27 1.39
CA GLY A 104 -12.30 17.20 1.34
C GLY A 104 -13.56 16.71 2.07
N ARG A 105 -13.72 15.39 2.26
CA ARG A 105 -14.86 14.78 2.96
C ARG A 105 -14.59 14.47 4.45
N ILE A 106 -13.35 14.56 4.88
CA ILE A 106 -12.98 14.40 6.31
C ILE A 106 -13.30 15.71 7.03
N ARG A 107 -14.40 15.70 7.77
CA ARG A 107 -14.85 16.79 8.62
C ARG A 107 -14.92 16.39 10.09
#